data_998e5fa723ec6b85d30eefc02339097a
#
_entry.id   998e5fa723ec6b85d30eefc02339097a
#
_cell.length_a   1.000
_cell.length_b   1.000
_cell.length_c   1.000
_cell.angle_alpha   90.00
_cell.angle_beta   90.00
_cell.angle_gamma   90.00
#
_symmetry.space_group_name_H-M   'P 1'
#
loop_
_entity.id
_entity.type
_entity.pdbx_description
1 polymer ?
#
loop_
_entity_poly.entity_id
_entity_poly.type
_entity_poly.pdbx_seq_one_letter_code
_entity_poly.pdbx_strand_id
1 'polypeptide(L)'
;MTKATRVAKFEKQSFMFTCLDGKKTPPLRAKHLFGHLDHIEAHNEKYRIAGPMRRAPDSEIFGSFFIIEADTEEEAWSFMKGDPYISSDMFESISVIHFTPACGNLLGGIIWDQNEIRANMKKFV
;
A
#
# COMPACT_ATOMS: atom_id res chain seq x y z
N MET A 1 13.52 28.11 3.89
CA MET A 1 12.62 26.95 3.81
C MET A 1 12.12 26.79 2.38
N THR A 2 12.22 25.61 1.83
CA THR A 2 11.80 25.32 0.46
C THR A 2 10.34 24.92 0.45
N LYS A 3 9.55 25.49 -0.47
CA LYS A 3 8.18 25.03 -0.68
C LYS A 3 8.19 23.61 -1.27
N ALA A 4 7.19 22.82 -0.90
CA ALA A 4 7.01 21.51 -1.49
C ALA A 4 6.73 21.65 -3.00
N THR A 5 7.30 20.75 -3.78
CA THR A 5 7.07 20.69 -5.22
C THR A 5 5.65 20.15 -5.47
N ARG A 6 4.94 20.77 -6.39
CA ARG A 6 3.66 20.24 -6.84
C ARG A 6 3.92 19.13 -7.83
N VAL A 7 3.26 17.97 -7.63
CA VAL A 7 3.35 16.82 -8.51
C VAL A 7 1.95 16.41 -8.98
N ALA A 8 1.89 15.67 -10.08
CA ALA A 8 0.64 15.18 -10.60
C ALA A 8 0.05 14.12 -9.66
N LYS A 9 -1.27 14.15 -9.49
CA LYS A 9 -2.00 13.08 -8.84
C LYS A 9 -1.87 11.80 -9.68
N PHE A 10 -1.78 10.64 -9.05
CA PHE A 10 -1.78 9.37 -9.78
C PHE A 10 -3.10 9.22 -10.55
N GLU A 11 -3.01 8.76 -11.79
CA GLU A 11 -4.20 8.51 -12.63
C GLU A 11 -4.99 7.32 -12.11
N LYS A 12 -4.29 6.23 -11.76
CA LYS A 12 -4.91 5.04 -11.19
C LYS A 12 -5.11 5.21 -9.70
N GLN A 13 -6.12 4.54 -9.17
CA GLN A 13 -6.43 4.56 -7.75
C GLN A 13 -5.39 3.76 -6.97
N SER A 14 -5.34 4.01 -5.67
CA SER A 14 -4.48 3.28 -4.76
C SER A 14 -5.34 2.60 -3.69
N PHE A 15 -5.01 1.35 -3.39
CA PHE A 15 -5.71 0.55 -2.38
C PHE A 15 -4.75 0.11 -1.31
N MET A 16 -5.12 0.38 -0.07
CA MET A 16 -4.29 0.13 1.10
C MET A 16 -4.73 -1.19 1.74
N PHE A 17 -3.84 -2.18 1.70
CA PHE A 17 -4.07 -3.48 2.31
C PHE A 17 -3.32 -3.54 3.63
N THR A 18 -4.04 -3.77 4.72
CA THR A 18 -3.45 -4.01 6.02
C THR A 18 -3.71 -5.47 6.39
N CYS A 19 -2.64 -6.23 6.48
CA CYS A 19 -2.69 -7.67 6.72
C CYS A 19 -2.10 -7.96 8.09
N LEU A 20 -2.91 -8.50 9.00
CA LEU A 20 -2.47 -8.75 10.37
C LEU A 20 -2.16 -10.23 10.59
N ASP A 21 -1.05 -10.50 11.27
CA ASP A 21 -0.61 -11.85 11.59
C ASP A 21 -1.46 -12.46 12.70
N GLY A 22 -1.73 -13.75 12.59
CA GLY A 22 -2.27 -14.56 13.64
C GLY A 22 -1.25 -15.63 14.05
N LYS A 23 -1.68 -16.59 14.86
CA LYS A 23 -0.80 -17.64 15.39
C LYS A 23 -0.17 -18.49 14.30
N LYS A 24 -0.90 -18.74 13.21
CA LYS A 24 -0.41 -19.56 12.09
C LYS A 24 0.56 -18.83 11.16
N THR A 25 0.62 -17.51 11.25
CA THR A 25 1.32 -16.70 10.24
C THR A 25 2.84 -16.89 10.22
N PRO A 26 3.57 -16.85 11.36
CA PRO A 26 5.03 -16.90 11.31
C PRO A 26 5.62 -18.06 10.52
N PRO A 27 5.19 -19.33 10.72
CA PRO A 27 5.73 -20.43 9.92
C PRO A 27 5.34 -20.35 8.46
N LEU A 28 4.17 -19.78 8.13
CA LEU A 28 3.72 -19.60 6.75
C LEU A 28 4.49 -18.47 6.06
N ARG A 29 4.88 -17.42 6.80
CA ARG A 29 5.78 -16.39 6.27
C ARG A 29 7.09 -17.01 5.79
N ALA A 30 7.69 -17.87 6.62
CA ALA A 30 8.93 -18.55 6.27
C ALA A 30 8.75 -19.44 5.04
N LYS A 31 7.66 -20.21 5.01
CA LYS A 31 7.36 -21.13 3.90
C LYS A 31 7.18 -20.42 2.57
N HIS A 32 6.48 -19.29 2.58
CA HIS A 32 6.09 -18.57 1.35
C HIS A 32 6.96 -17.35 1.04
N LEU A 33 8.05 -17.13 1.79
CA LEU A 33 8.88 -15.94 1.63
C LEU A 33 9.36 -15.74 0.20
N PHE A 34 9.97 -16.75 -0.40
CA PHE A 34 10.57 -16.56 -1.73
C PHE A 34 9.54 -16.44 -2.84
N GLY A 35 8.41 -17.13 -2.74
CA GLY A 35 7.30 -16.93 -3.67
C GLY A 35 6.72 -15.52 -3.58
N HIS A 36 6.61 -14.98 -2.36
CA HIS A 36 6.19 -13.60 -2.11
C HIS A 36 7.19 -12.60 -2.73
N LEU A 37 8.48 -12.78 -2.49
CA LEU A 37 9.50 -11.89 -3.05
C LEU A 37 9.54 -11.95 -4.58
N ASP A 38 9.39 -13.13 -5.15
CA ASP A 38 9.31 -13.30 -6.61
C ASP A 38 8.14 -12.51 -7.19
N HIS A 39 6.99 -12.56 -6.54
CA HIS A 39 5.80 -11.82 -6.98
C HIS A 39 6.05 -10.31 -6.95
N ILE A 40 6.65 -9.81 -5.87
CA ILE A 40 6.97 -8.38 -5.76
C ILE A 40 7.98 -7.95 -6.83
N GLU A 41 9.05 -8.73 -7.00
CA GLU A 41 10.10 -8.39 -7.98
C GLU A 41 9.56 -8.40 -9.41
N ALA A 42 8.67 -9.35 -9.73
CA ALA A 42 8.06 -9.44 -11.06
C ALA A 42 7.07 -8.30 -11.35
N HIS A 43 6.46 -7.73 -10.32
CA HIS A 43 5.36 -6.75 -10.45
C HIS A 43 5.58 -5.47 -9.64
N ASN A 44 6.84 -5.09 -9.44
CA ASN A 44 7.18 -3.97 -8.55
C ASN A 44 6.46 -2.67 -8.92
N GLU A 45 6.18 -2.44 -10.20
CA GLU A 45 5.52 -1.22 -10.68
C GLU A 45 4.06 -1.09 -10.21
N LYS A 46 3.46 -2.17 -9.74
CA LYS A 46 2.09 -2.14 -9.19
C LYS A 46 2.04 -1.71 -7.73
N TYR A 47 3.18 -1.72 -7.06
CA TYR A 47 3.25 -1.34 -5.65
C TYR A 47 3.61 0.14 -5.54
N ARG A 48 2.78 0.92 -4.83
CA ARG A 48 3.16 2.27 -4.43
C ARG A 48 4.22 2.20 -3.33
N ILE A 49 3.98 1.34 -2.37
CA ILE A 49 4.89 1.01 -1.29
C ILE A 49 4.39 -0.25 -0.58
N ALA A 50 5.28 -1.04 -0.02
CA ALA A 50 4.90 -2.20 0.78
C ALA A 50 6.01 -2.55 1.76
N GLY A 51 5.66 -3.22 2.83
CA GLY A 51 6.64 -3.70 3.79
C GLY A 51 6.00 -4.38 4.99
N PRO A 52 6.83 -5.06 5.80
CA PRO A 52 6.37 -5.65 7.05
C PRO A 52 6.17 -4.59 8.12
N MET A 53 5.29 -4.89 9.06
CA MET A 53 5.01 -4.01 10.20
C MET A 53 5.56 -4.61 11.49
N ARG A 54 6.23 -3.78 12.27
CA ARG A 54 6.77 -4.10 13.59
C ARG A 54 6.42 -2.96 14.54
N ARG A 55 6.33 -3.26 15.82
CA ARG A 55 6.08 -2.22 16.82
C ARG A 55 7.34 -1.42 17.14
N ALA A 56 8.49 -2.02 16.92
CA ALA A 56 9.81 -1.38 17.09
C ALA A 56 10.78 -2.05 16.10
N PRO A 57 11.94 -1.41 15.78
CA PRO A 57 12.86 -1.95 14.77
C PRO A 57 13.28 -3.39 14.97
N ASP A 58 13.45 -3.83 16.22
CA ASP A 58 13.91 -5.19 16.54
C ASP A 58 12.79 -6.12 17.02
N SER A 59 11.54 -5.66 16.95
CA SER A 59 10.39 -6.48 17.35
C SER A 59 10.00 -7.45 16.23
N GLU A 60 9.25 -8.48 16.59
CA GLU A 60 8.69 -9.41 15.63
C GLU A 60 7.74 -8.72 14.66
N ILE A 61 7.64 -9.26 13.45
CA ILE A 61 6.64 -8.83 12.48
C ILE A 61 5.27 -9.22 12.98
N PHE A 62 4.31 -8.30 12.97
CA PHE A 62 2.92 -8.57 13.32
C PHE A 62 1.95 -8.35 12.15
N GLY A 63 2.45 -7.95 11.00
CA GLY A 63 1.63 -7.74 9.83
C GLY A 63 2.42 -7.29 8.62
N SER A 64 1.71 -7.06 7.52
CA SER A 64 2.26 -6.51 6.29
C SER A 64 1.33 -5.43 5.77
N PHE A 65 1.91 -4.42 5.15
CA PHE A 65 1.19 -3.27 4.64
C PHE A 65 1.52 -3.09 3.16
N PHE A 66 0.49 -2.90 2.34
CA PHE A 66 0.66 -2.71 0.89
C PHE A 66 -0.21 -1.57 0.42
N ILE A 67 0.34 -0.70 -0.41
CA ILE A 67 -0.47 0.25 -1.18
C ILE A 67 -0.30 -0.13 -2.65
N ILE A 68 -1.38 -0.54 -3.28
CA ILE A 68 -1.41 -1.14 -4.62
C ILE A 68 -2.11 -0.21 -5.60
N GLU A 69 -1.53 -0.06 -6.78
CA GLU A 69 -2.11 0.64 -7.92
C GLU A 69 -3.14 -0.26 -8.61
N ALA A 70 -4.35 0.22 -8.81
CA ALA A 70 -5.37 -0.49 -9.57
C ALA A 70 -6.50 0.47 -9.97
N ASP A 71 -7.30 0.09 -10.95
CA ASP A 71 -8.46 0.91 -11.35
C ASP A 71 -9.65 0.67 -10.42
N THR A 72 -9.76 -0.53 -9.86
CA THR A 72 -10.85 -0.91 -8.95
C THR A 72 -10.31 -1.74 -7.80
N GLU A 73 -11.08 -1.83 -6.71
CA GLU A 73 -10.74 -2.70 -5.59
C GLU A 73 -10.68 -4.17 -6.05
N GLU A 74 -11.56 -4.59 -6.93
CA GLU A 74 -11.58 -5.95 -7.47
C GLU A 74 -10.28 -6.29 -8.20
N GLU A 75 -9.76 -5.36 -8.99
CA GLU A 75 -8.48 -5.53 -9.66
C GLU A 75 -7.32 -5.61 -8.66
N ALA A 76 -7.38 -4.78 -7.60
CA ALA A 76 -6.36 -4.82 -6.55
C ALA A 76 -6.34 -6.18 -5.86
N TRP A 77 -7.52 -6.73 -5.52
CA TRP A 77 -7.62 -8.06 -4.94
C TRP A 77 -7.10 -9.13 -5.89
N SER A 78 -7.48 -9.05 -7.16
CA SER A 78 -7.04 -10.01 -8.18
C SER A 78 -5.52 -10.04 -8.28
N PHE A 79 -4.90 -8.87 -8.26
CA PHE A 79 -3.45 -8.74 -8.27
C PHE A 79 -2.83 -9.35 -7.00
N MET A 80 -3.37 -8.99 -5.83
CA MET A 80 -2.84 -9.46 -4.55
C MET A 80 -2.95 -10.98 -4.39
N LYS A 81 -3.97 -11.59 -4.96
CA LYS A 81 -4.14 -13.06 -4.92
C LYS A 81 -3.04 -13.82 -5.65
N GLY A 82 -2.26 -13.15 -6.48
CA GLY A 82 -1.09 -13.74 -7.11
C GLY A 82 0.08 -13.90 -6.14
N ASP A 83 0.05 -13.21 -5.01
CA ASP A 83 1.06 -13.31 -3.97
C ASP A 83 0.75 -14.49 -3.04
N PRO A 84 1.69 -15.44 -2.85
CA PRO A 84 1.49 -16.57 -1.92
C PRO A 84 1.17 -16.14 -0.49
N TYR A 85 1.61 -14.95 -0.06
CA TYR A 85 1.23 -14.43 1.26
C TYR A 85 -0.28 -14.22 1.38
N ILE A 86 -0.94 -13.91 0.28
CA ILE A 86 -2.39 -13.71 0.26
C ILE A 86 -3.11 -15.02 -0.05
N SER A 87 -2.68 -15.74 -1.10
CA SER A 87 -3.36 -16.96 -1.56
C SER A 87 -3.24 -18.14 -0.61
N SER A 88 -2.25 -18.13 0.28
CA SER A 88 -2.08 -19.18 1.29
C SER A 88 -2.98 -19.02 2.51
N ASP A 89 -3.74 -17.92 2.58
CA ASP A 89 -4.61 -17.61 3.72
C ASP A 89 -3.85 -17.55 5.05
N MET A 90 -2.63 -17.02 5.02
CA MET A 90 -1.76 -17.03 6.20
C MET A 90 -2.06 -15.93 7.22
N PHE A 91 -2.72 -14.84 6.82
CA PHE A 91 -3.03 -13.74 7.72
C PHE A 91 -4.31 -13.99 8.51
N GLU A 92 -4.36 -13.48 9.74
CA GLU A 92 -5.58 -13.53 10.55
C GLU A 92 -6.66 -12.64 9.95
N SER A 93 -6.29 -11.47 9.47
CA SER A 93 -7.23 -10.55 8.82
C SER A 93 -6.55 -9.72 7.74
N ILE A 94 -7.33 -9.34 6.75
CA ILE A 94 -6.92 -8.43 5.68
C ILE A 94 -8.01 -7.39 5.53
N SER A 95 -7.64 -6.12 5.64
CA SER A 95 -8.54 -5.01 5.36
C SER A 95 -8.06 -4.22 4.17
N VAL A 96 -9.00 -3.69 3.39
CA VAL A 96 -8.71 -2.90 2.18
C VAL A 96 -9.45 -1.59 2.27
N ILE A 97 -8.75 -0.50 2.01
CA ILE A 97 -9.32 0.85 2.00
C ILE A 97 -8.78 1.57 0.78
N HIS A 98 -9.64 2.33 0.11
CA HIS A 98 -9.21 3.25 -0.93
C HIS A 98 -8.39 4.37 -0.28
N PHE A 99 -7.24 4.68 -0.88
CA PHE A 99 -6.31 5.66 -0.35
C PHE A 99 -5.85 6.59 -1.47
N THR A 100 -5.76 7.88 -1.18
CA THR A 100 -5.22 8.84 -2.13
C THR A 100 -3.86 9.34 -1.62
N PRO A 101 -2.76 8.92 -2.25
CA PRO A 101 -1.44 9.50 -1.93
C PRO A 101 -1.44 10.99 -2.30
N ALA A 102 -1.38 11.86 -1.31
CA ALA A 102 -1.54 13.29 -1.52
C ALA A 102 -0.27 14.09 -1.26
N CYS A 103 0.61 13.63 -0.41
CA CYS A 103 1.87 14.31 -0.11
C CYS A 103 2.91 13.36 0.46
N GLY A 104 4.15 13.79 0.41
CA GLY A 104 5.25 13.08 1.05
C GLY A 104 6.45 12.94 0.13
N ASN A 105 7.61 12.64 0.73
CA ASN A 105 8.84 12.53 -0.04
C ASN A 105 8.85 11.35 -1.02
N LEU A 106 8.14 10.26 -0.70
CA LEU A 106 8.03 9.13 -1.62
C LEU A 106 7.20 9.48 -2.85
N LEU A 107 6.26 10.43 -2.71
CA LEU A 107 5.47 10.94 -3.84
C LEU A 107 6.24 12.01 -4.63
N GLY A 108 7.23 12.62 -4.01
CA GLY A 108 8.02 13.69 -4.62
C GLY A 108 7.46 15.07 -4.39
N GLY A 109 6.42 15.22 -3.58
CA GLY A 109 5.81 16.51 -3.30
C GLY A 109 4.38 16.44 -2.87
N ILE A 110 3.57 17.39 -3.33
CA ILE A 110 2.16 17.52 -2.99
C ILE A 110 1.32 17.57 -4.26
N ILE A 111 0.07 17.08 -4.20
CA ILE A 111 -0.81 17.07 -5.39
C ILE A 111 -1.75 18.27 -5.46
N TRP A 112 -1.77 19.13 -4.45
CA TRP A 112 -2.73 20.25 -4.37
C TRP A 112 -2.08 21.59 -4.59
N ASP A 113 -2.94 22.59 -4.83
CA ASP A 113 -2.61 24.00 -4.84
C ASP A 113 -3.60 24.71 -3.91
N GLN A 114 -3.11 25.40 -2.89
CA GLN A 114 -3.97 26.05 -1.90
C GLN A 114 -4.88 27.11 -2.51
N ASN A 115 -4.42 27.79 -3.57
CA ASN A 115 -5.24 28.81 -4.23
C ASN A 115 -6.46 28.18 -4.93
N GLU A 116 -6.25 27.00 -5.55
CA GLU A 116 -7.36 26.25 -6.14
C GLU A 116 -8.35 25.79 -5.07
N ILE A 117 -7.84 25.33 -3.92
CA ILE A 117 -8.69 24.90 -2.81
C ILE A 117 -9.53 26.08 -2.30
N ARG A 118 -8.92 27.23 -2.09
CA ARG A 118 -9.64 28.43 -1.62
C ARG A 118 -10.74 28.84 -2.59
N ALA A 119 -10.48 28.75 -3.88
CA ALA A 119 -11.45 29.12 -4.91
C ALA A 119 -12.61 28.12 -5.03
N ASN A 120 -12.41 26.87 -4.58
CA ASN A 120 -13.35 25.78 -4.79
C ASN A 120 -13.60 24.97 -3.50
N MET A 121 -13.72 25.65 -2.37
CA MET A 121 -13.81 25.00 -1.06
C MET A 121 -14.81 23.86 -0.98
N LYS A 122 -16.00 24.02 -1.56
CA LYS A 122 -17.04 23.00 -1.53
C LYS A 122 -16.63 21.67 -2.19
N LYS A 123 -15.69 21.74 -3.14
CA LYS A 123 -15.20 20.57 -3.86
C LYS A 123 -14.22 19.74 -3.03
N PHE A 124 -13.51 20.40 -2.08
CA PHE A 124 -12.41 19.76 -1.36
C PHE A 124 -12.73 19.39 0.09
N VAL A 125 -13.89 19.79 0.60
CA VAL A 125 -14.26 19.52 2.01
C VAL A 125 -15.52 18.69 2.15
#